data_d1bf2613f76c63425f63186db31c78ef
#
_entry.id   d1bf2613f76c63425f63186db31c78ef
#
_cell.length_a   1.000
_cell.length_b   1.000
_cell.length_c   1.000
_cell.angle_alpha   90.00
_cell.angle_beta   90.00
_cell.angle_gamma   90.00
#
_symmetry.space_group_name_H-M   'P 1'
#
loop_
_entity.id
_entity.type
_entity.pdbx_description
1 polymer ?
#
loop_
_entity_poly.entity_id
_entity_poly.type
_entity_poly.pdbx_seq_one_letter_code
_entity_poly.pdbx_strand_id
1 'polypeptide(L)' 'LFEVVENQLADNYPKQVTETLMRLRMTGHSRDEAIELIACALAPEMIDVIEHQQSFNLERYAAHLAQLPETPWLGDEA' A
#
# COMPACT_ATOMS: atom_id res chain seq x y z
N LEU A 1 -7.65 3.34 -6.71
CA LEU A 1 -6.74 2.73 -5.72
C LEU A 1 -7.26 2.84 -4.29
N PHE A 2 -7.84 3.98 -3.95
CA PHE A 2 -8.36 4.15 -2.59
C PHE A 2 -9.46 3.15 -2.29
N GLU A 3 -10.31 2.89 -3.27
CA GLU A 3 -11.39 1.93 -3.11
C GLU A 3 -10.84 0.52 -2.86
N VAL A 4 -9.76 0.15 -3.56
CA VAL A 4 -9.13 -1.15 -3.34
C VAL A 4 -8.58 -1.24 -1.93
N VAL A 5 -7.92 -0.18 -1.46
CA VAL A 5 -7.38 -0.15 -0.09
C VAL A 5 -8.51 -0.27 0.92
N GLU A 6 -9.61 0.47 0.73
CA GLU A 6 -10.75 0.38 1.66
C GLU A 6 -11.35 -1.02 1.66
N ASN A 7 -11.44 -1.67 0.49
CA ASN A 7 -11.93 -3.04 0.42
C ASN A 7 -11.01 -4.01 1.13
N GLN A 8 -9.69 -3.82 1.01
CA GLN A 8 -8.73 -4.64 1.73
C GLN A 8 -8.88 -4.50 3.24
N LEU A 9 -9.10 -3.27 3.69
CA LEU A 9 -9.31 -3.03 5.12
C LEU A 9 -10.60 -3.67 5.61
N ALA A 10 -11.67 -3.56 4.83
CA ALA A 10 -12.95 -4.15 5.19
C ALA A 10 -12.85 -5.67 5.28
N ASP A 11 -12.09 -6.29 4.40
CA ASP A 11 -11.92 -7.74 4.36
C ASP A 11 -10.81 -8.23 5.30
N ASN A 12 -10.03 -7.31 5.86
CA ASN A 12 -8.85 -7.62 6.66
C ASN A 12 -7.90 -8.56 5.90
N TYR A 13 -7.76 -8.33 4.61
CA TYR A 13 -6.89 -9.13 3.77
C TYR A 13 -6.33 -8.27 2.61
N PRO A 14 -5.02 -8.28 2.41
CA PRO A 14 -4.02 -8.92 3.26
C PRO A 14 -3.91 -8.20 4.60
N LYS A 15 -3.66 -8.95 5.66
CA LYS A 15 -3.65 -8.38 7.02
C LYS A 15 -2.57 -7.32 7.20
N GLN A 16 -1.51 -7.36 6.38
CA GLN A 16 -0.45 -6.37 6.42
C GLN A 16 -0.99 -4.96 6.19
N VAL A 17 -2.06 -4.82 5.41
CA VAL A 17 -2.67 -3.51 5.16
C VAL A 17 -3.26 -2.94 6.45
N THR A 18 -4.03 -3.75 7.18
CA THR A 18 -4.60 -3.33 8.45
C THR A 18 -3.53 -3.00 9.46
N GLU A 19 -2.49 -3.84 9.55
CA GLU A 19 -1.38 -3.61 10.46
C GLU A 19 -0.65 -2.30 10.13
N THR A 20 -0.45 -2.05 8.85
CA THR A 20 0.23 -0.82 8.41
C THR A 20 -0.61 0.42 8.73
N LEU A 21 -1.92 0.34 8.50
CA LEU A 21 -2.81 1.45 8.86
C LEU A 21 -2.69 1.77 10.36
N MET A 22 -2.73 0.75 11.21
CA MET A 22 -2.60 0.95 12.64
C MET A 22 -1.27 1.59 13.00
N ARG A 23 -0.19 1.10 12.43
CA ARG A 23 1.15 1.64 12.71
C ARG A 23 1.26 3.10 12.29
N LEU A 24 0.78 3.43 11.10
CA LEU A 24 0.85 4.81 10.62
C LEU A 24 0.01 5.75 11.48
N ARG A 25 -1.17 5.29 11.91
CA ARG A 25 -2.01 6.08 12.81
C ARG A 25 -1.33 6.30 14.15
N MET A 26 -0.66 5.29 14.66
CA MET A 26 0.03 5.40 15.96
C MET A 26 1.24 6.31 15.88
N THR A 27 1.80 6.51 14.71
CA THR A 27 2.95 7.40 14.53
C THR A 27 2.56 8.79 14.05
N GLY A 28 1.28 9.14 14.13
CA GLY A 28 0.84 10.52 13.95
C GLY A 28 0.21 10.85 12.61
N HIS A 29 0.04 9.89 11.71
CA HIS A 29 -0.62 10.14 10.44
C HIS A 29 -2.13 10.05 10.61
N SER A 30 -2.87 10.90 9.89
CA SER A 30 -4.31 10.78 9.85
C SER A 30 -4.70 9.52 9.07
N ARG A 31 -5.97 9.10 9.22
CA ARG A 31 -6.44 7.94 8.44
C ARG A 31 -6.30 8.20 6.94
N ASP A 32 -6.67 9.41 6.50
CA ASP A 32 -6.60 9.75 5.07
C ASP A 32 -5.16 9.72 4.58
N GLU A 33 -4.22 10.26 5.34
CA GLU A 33 -2.80 10.19 4.98
C GLU A 33 -2.31 8.75 4.90
N ALA A 34 -2.71 7.94 5.87
CA ALA A 34 -2.30 6.54 5.90
C ALA A 34 -2.86 5.79 4.69
N ILE A 35 -4.11 6.04 4.32
CA ILE A 35 -4.71 5.42 3.14
C ILE A 35 -3.96 5.83 1.86
N GLU A 36 -3.60 7.11 1.75
CA GLU A 36 -2.82 7.58 0.60
C GLU A 36 -1.47 6.89 0.51
N LEU A 37 -0.78 6.74 1.64
CA LEU A 37 0.52 6.06 1.66
C LEU A 37 0.37 4.59 1.27
N ILE A 38 -0.65 3.93 1.78
CA ILE A 38 -0.90 2.54 1.43
C ILE A 38 -1.21 2.42 -0.07
N ALA A 39 -1.96 3.37 -0.64
CA ALA A 39 -2.23 3.38 -2.07
C ALA A 39 -0.93 3.53 -2.88
N CYS A 40 0.03 4.30 -2.38
CA CYS A 40 1.34 4.41 -3.03
C CYS A 40 2.07 3.07 -3.06
N ALA A 41 1.93 2.28 -2.00
CA ALA A 41 2.53 0.94 -1.97
C ALA A 41 1.81 -0.04 -2.90
N LEU A 42 0.51 0.17 -3.10
CA LEU A 42 -0.29 -0.70 -3.96
C LEU A 42 -0.08 -0.42 -5.44
N ALA A 43 0.23 0.82 -5.81
CA ALA A 43 0.28 1.25 -7.20
C ALA A 43 1.18 0.38 -8.08
N PRO A 44 2.42 0.01 -7.67
CA PRO A 44 3.24 -0.85 -8.52
C PRO A 44 2.60 -2.19 -8.82
N GLU A 45 1.87 -2.76 -7.86
CA GLU A 45 1.19 -4.04 -8.05
C GLU A 45 0.07 -3.92 -9.06
N MET A 46 -0.70 -2.84 -8.98
CA MET A 46 -1.81 -2.64 -9.91
C MET A 46 -1.30 -2.41 -11.33
N ILE A 47 -0.20 -1.68 -11.48
CA ILE A 47 0.41 -1.47 -12.79
C ILE A 47 0.83 -2.81 -13.38
N ASP A 48 1.50 -3.65 -12.60
CA ASP A 48 1.97 -4.95 -13.10
C ASP A 48 0.81 -5.85 -13.49
N VAL A 49 -0.25 -5.88 -12.70
CA VAL A 49 -1.42 -6.71 -12.99
C VAL A 49 -2.12 -6.23 -14.26
N ILE A 50 -2.33 -4.91 -14.38
CA ILE A 50 -3.15 -4.37 -15.45
C ILE A 50 -2.37 -4.21 -16.74
N GLU A 51 -1.15 -3.67 -16.67
CA GLU A 51 -0.40 -3.31 -17.87
C GLU A 51 0.58 -4.38 -18.31
N HIS A 52 1.08 -5.18 -17.37
CA HIS A 52 2.10 -6.18 -17.69
C HIS A 52 1.62 -7.61 -17.54
N GLN A 53 0.33 -7.81 -17.21
CA GLN A 53 -0.28 -9.13 -17.02
C GLN A 53 0.52 -10.01 -16.06
N GLN A 54 1.14 -9.39 -15.06
CA GLN A 54 1.85 -10.13 -14.02
C GLN A 54 0.91 -10.48 -12.89
N SER A 55 1.24 -11.52 -12.15
CA SER A 55 0.49 -11.86 -10.94
C SER A 55 0.76 -10.83 -9.85
N PHE A 56 -0.24 -10.61 -9.00
CA PHE A 56 -0.09 -9.74 -7.83
C PHE A 56 1.01 -10.31 -6.94
N ASN A 57 2.00 -9.48 -6.59
CA ASN A 57 3.14 -9.91 -5.79
C ASN A 57 2.95 -9.44 -4.36
N LEU A 58 2.36 -10.30 -3.53
CA LEU A 58 2.07 -9.95 -2.15
C LEU A 58 3.33 -9.66 -1.34
N GLU A 59 4.43 -10.37 -1.61
CA GLU A 59 5.68 -10.15 -0.91
C GLU A 59 6.22 -8.75 -1.17
N ARG A 60 6.18 -8.30 -2.42
CA ARG A 60 6.64 -6.97 -2.77
C ARG A 60 5.72 -5.90 -2.16
N TYR A 61 4.43 -6.14 -2.21
CA TYR A 61 3.46 -5.22 -1.60
C TYR A 61 3.74 -5.09 -0.09
N ALA A 62 3.91 -6.22 0.58
CA ALA A 62 4.21 -6.22 2.01
C ALA A 62 5.52 -5.49 2.32
N ALA A 63 6.54 -5.66 1.48
CA ALA A 63 7.81 -4.98 1.66
C ALA A 63 7.63 -3.45 1.52
N HIS A 64 6.86 -3.00 0.55
CA HIS A 64 6.59 -1.58 0.39
C HIS A 64 5.78 -1.04 1.57
N LEU A 65 4.78 -1.78 2.03
CA LEU A 65 4.01 -1.38 3.21
C LEU A 65 4.91 -1.20 4.42
N ALA A 66 5.88 -2.11 4.60
CA ALA A 66 6.79 -2.04 5.74
C ALA A 66 7.69 -0.81 5.71
N GLN A 67 7.96 -0.26 4.53
CA GLN A 67 8.80 0.92 4.38
C GLN A 67 8.05 2.22 4.63
N LEU A 68 6.72 2.22 4.57
CA LEU A 68 5.96 3.44 4.76
C LEU A 68 6.25 4.07 6.13
N PRO A 69 6.30 5.38 6.24
CA PRO A 69 5.91 6.40 5.26
C PRO A 69 6.95 6.69 4.17
N GLU A 70 8.09 6.01 4.17
CA GLU A 70 9.06 6.15 3.09
C GLU A 70 8.53 5.50 1.82
N THR A 71 8.76 6.16 0.69
CA THR A 71 8.30 5.65 -0.60
C THR A 71 9.45 5.62 -1.59
N PRO A 72 10.52 4.82 -1.33
CA PRO A 72 11.72 4.87 -2.17
C PRO A 72 11.47 4.44 -3.62
N TRP A 73 10.45 3.61 -3.84
CA TRP A 73 10.11 3.19 -5.21
C TRP A 73 9.56 4.33 -6.06
N LEU A 74 9.16 5.46 -5.45
CA LEU A 74 8.71 6.63 -6.17
C LEU A 74 9.83 7.65 -6.41
N GLY A 75 10.92 7.53 -5.69
CA GLY A 75 11.97 8.55 -5.68
C GLY A 75 12.73 8.66 -6.99
N ASP A 76 12.80 7.59 -7.75
CA ASP A 76 13.56 7.56 -8.99
C ASP A 76 12.88 8.30 -10.13
N GLU A 77 11.68 8.77 -9.89
CA GLU A 77 10.90 9.47 -10.90
C GLU A 77 11.21 10.95 -10.97
N ALA A 78 12.00 11.41 -10.05
CA ALA A 78 12.34 12.83 -9.97
C ALA A 78 13.23 13.27 -11.12
#